data_9d919b64b14c9e66924e4257f0f35782
#
_entry.id   9d919b64b14c9e66924e4257f0f35782
#
_cell.length_a   1.000
_cell.length_b   1.000
_cell.length_c   1.000
_cell.angle_alpha   90.00
_cell.angle_beta   90.00
_cell.angle_gamma   90.00
#
_symmetry.space_group_name_H-M   'P 1'
#
loop_
_entity.id
_entity.type
_entity.pdbx_description
1 polymer ?
#
loop_
_entity_poly.entity_id
_entity_poly.type
_entity_poly.pdbx_seq_one_letter_code
_entity_poly.pdbx_strand_id
1 'polypeptide(L)'
;MCVATTTGATTAEEASMQQTTRINGKRVVIRTSAKGKVSVADAPIKESEGQAAQVRALRSLPEYGRQFLLAGDMNSAKRGPRAQADAIATGMTPGEADLRIYLKGGKLRMIENKVGKGRLSPAQVERHASLARLGHPVEVVRFTSTGEAAGKAVSLVKGWLADNDNTRH
;
A
#
# COMPACT_ATOMS: atom_id res chain seq x y z
N MET A 1 -47.82 -18.00 37.43
CA MET A 1 -46.94 -18.45 36.33
C MET A 1 -45.99 -17.33 36.05
N CYS A 2 -44.74 -17.44 36.57
CA CYS A 2 -43.69 -16.48 36.30
C CYS A 2 -42.84 -17.02 35.16
N VAL A 3 -42.71 -16.23 34.09
CA VAL A 3 -41.80 -16.52 32.98
C VAL A 3 -40.47 -15.84 33.30
N ALA A 4 -39.43 -16.64 33.45
CA ALA A 4 -38.09 -16.15 33.65
C ALA A 4 -37.50 -15.71 32.32
N THR A 5 -37.13 -14.43 32.22
CA THR A 5 -36.42 -13.86 31.09
C THR A 5 -34.94 -14.12 31.30
N THR A 6 -34.34 -14.95 30.47
CA THR A 6 -32.91 -15.22 30.45
C THR A 6 -32.18 -14.02 29.82
N THR A 7 -31.45 -13.27 30.63
CA THR A 7 -30.58 -12.20 30.18
C THR A 7 -29.33 -12.81 29.58
N GLY A 8 -29.11 -12.56 28.29
CA GLY A 8 -27.90 -12.94 27.58
C GLY A 8 -26.68 -12.25 28.16
N ALA A 9 -25.65 -13.02 28.53
CA ALA A 9 -24.36 -12.52 28.95
C ALA A 9 -23.64 -11.89 27.75
N THR A 10 -23.53 -10.58 27.78
CA THR A 10 -22.60 -9.84 26.90
C THR A 10 -21.19 -10.13 27.39
N THR A 11 -20.43 -10.87 26.59
CA THR A 11 -19.00 -11.04 26.83
C THR A 11 -18.33 -9.66 26.73
N ALA A 12 -17.84 -9.18 27.86
CA ALA A 12 -17.02 -7.97 27.93
C ALA A 12 -15.76 -8.20 27.08
N GLU A 13 -15.69 -7.56 25.93
CA GLU A 13 -14.51 -7.51 25.09
C GLU A 13 -13.37 -6.90 25.92
N GLU A 14 -12.33 -7.69 26.22
CA GLU A 14 -11.20 -7.28 27.05
C GLU A 14 -10.54 -6.07 26.41
N ALA A 15 -10.76 -4.88 26.95
CA ALA A 15 -10.14 -3.64 26.48
C ALA A 15 -8.62 -3.77 26.60
N SER A 16 -7.95 -3.99 25.49
CA SER A 16 -6.48 -3.99 25.42
C SER A 16 -6.01 -2.61 24.96
N MET A 17 -5.07 -2.03 25.70
CA MET A 17 -4.39 -0.80 25.27
C MET A 17 -3.27 -1.15 24.29
N GLN A 18 -3.25 -0.46 23.14
CA GLN A 18 -2.17 -0.57 22.17
C GLN A 18 -1.54 0.80 21.93
N GLN A 19 -0.23 0.87 22.08
CA GLN A 19 0.55 2.09 21.84
C GLN A 19 1.69 1.79 20.86
N THR A 20 1.92 2.69 19.90
CA THR A 20 3.09 2.62 19.02
C THR A 20 4.10 3.67 19.43
N THR A 21 5.35 3.26 19.65
CA THR A 21 6.46 4.14 20.05
C THR A 21 7.75 3.74 19.31
N ARG A 22 8.86 4.45 19.60
CA ARG A 22 10.20 4.09 19.12
C ARG A 22 11.08 3.68 20.30
N ILE A 23 11.73 2.51 20.19
CA ILE A 23 12.76 2.03 21.10
C ILE A 23 14.02 1.83 20.29
N ASN A 24 15.12 2.49 20.66
CA ASN A 24 16.40 2.45 19.94
C ASN A 24 16.25 2.76 18.43
N GLY A 25 15.43 3.78 18.10
CA GLY A 25 15.17 4.17 16.70
C GLY A 25 14.18 3.27 15.95
N LYS A 26 13.87 2.07 16.44
CA LYS A 26 12.97 1.10 15.83
C LYS A 26 11.53 1.32 16.28
N ARG A 27 10.58 1.28 15.37
CA ARG A 27 9.15 1.42 15.69
C ARG A 27 8.62 0.10 16.25
N VAL A 28 8.00 0.18 17.43
CA VAL A 28 7.44 -0.98 18.15
C VAL A 28 6.00 -0.72 18.55
N VAL A 29 5.24 -1.78 18.70
CA VAL A 29 3.89 -1.79 19.27
C VAL A 29 3.98 -2.40 20.66
N ILE A 30 3.54 -1.66 21.67
CA ILE A 30 3.34 -2.12 23.03
C ILE A 30 1.86 -2.42 23.19
N ARG A 31 1.55 -3.65 23.61
CA ARG A 31 0.19 -4.06 23.93
C ARG A 31 0.11 -4.41 25.41
N THR A 32 -0.85 -3.83 26.10
CA THR A 32 -1.17 -4.14 27.49
C THR A 32 -2.53 -4.82 27.53
N SER A 33 -2.59 -6.08 27.95
CA SER A 33 -3.87 -6.78 28.12
C SER A 33 -4.64 -6.23 29.32
N ALA A 34 -5.94 -6.51 29.39
CA ALA A 34 -6.78 -6.15 30.55
C ALA A 34 -6.24 -6.70 31.88
N LYS A 35 -5.47 -7.80 31.83
CA LYS A 35 -4.79 -8.41 33.01
C LYS A 35 -3.42 -7.80 33.30
N GLY A 36 -3.05 -6.66 32.66
CA GLY A 36 -1.78 -5.97 32.89
C GLY A 36 -0.55 -6.62 32.23
N LYS A 37 -0.71 -7.70 31.43
CA LYS A 37 0.42 -8.30 30.72
C LYS A 37 0.85 -7.39 29.56
N VAL A 38 2.11 -6.99 29.59
CA VAL A 38 2.72 -6.15 28.55
C VAL A 38 3.45 -7.03 27.55
N SER A 39 3.25 -6.77 26.26
CA SER A 39 4.02 -7.38 25.16
C SER A 39 4.54 -6.29 24.23
N VAL A 40 5.76 -6.47 23.74
CA VAL A 40 6.41 -5.57 22.79
C VAL A 40 6.71 -6.35 21.51
N ALA A 41 6.29 -5.82 20.37
CA ALA A 41 6.57 -6.41 19.07
C ALA A 41 6.98 -5.32 18.09
N ASP A 42 7.69 -5.69 17.02
CA ASP A 42 7.97 -4.78 15.92
C ASP A 42 6.66 -4.25 15.32
N ALA A 43 6.57 -2.95 15.14
CA ALA A 43 5.43 -2.37 14.47
C ALA A 43 5.42 -2.76 12.98
N PRO A 44 4.26 -3.10 12.40
CA PRO A 44 4.16 -3.36 10.98
C PRO A 44 4.72 -2.17 10.18
N ILE A 45 5.39 -2.46 9.08
CA ILE A 45 5.86 -1.40 8.19
C ILE A 45 4.65 -0.63 7.61
N LYS A 46 4.87 0.62 7.21
CA LYS A 46 3.85 1.40 6.49
C LYS A 46 3.96 1.16 4.98
N GLU A 47 2.85 1.27 4.25
CA GLU A 47 2.86 1.21 2.78
C GLU A 47 3.83 2.23 2.19
N SER A 48 3.87 3.46 2.74
CA SER A 48 4.81 4.50 2.32
C SER A 48 6.29 4.16 2.55
N GLU A 49 6.63 3.37 3.57
CA GLU A 49 8.00 2.90 3.82
C GLU A 49 8.41 1.87 2.76
N GLY A 50 7.50 0.97 2.39
CA GLY A 50 7.68 0.03 1.29
C GLY A 50 7.81 0.72 -0.06
N GLN A 51 6.91 1.66 -0.36
CA GLN A 51 6.95 2.46 -1.58
C GLN A 51 8.26 3.25 -1.72
N ALA A 52 8.73 3.88 -0.63
CA ALA A 52 10.01 4.58 -0.64
C ALA A 52 11.20 3.64 -0.93
N ALA A 53 11.17 2.40 -0.43
CA ALA A 53 12.18 1.39 -0.72
C ALA A 53 12.13 0.95 -2.19
N GLN A 54 10.94 0.75 -2.76
CA GLN A 54 10.74 0.46 -4.18
C GLN A 54 11.32 1.58 -5.06
N VAL A 55 10.96 2.83 -4.77
CA VAL A 55 11.43 4.00 -5.54
C VAL A 55 12.94 4.10 -5.52
N ARG A 56 13.60 3.91 -4.35
CA ARG A 56 15.07 3.90 -4.26
C ARG A 56 15.67 2.77 -5.10
N ALA A 57 15.16 1.55 -4.97
CA ALA A 57 15.68 0.40 -5.69
C ALA A 57 15.50 0.54 -7.21
N LEU A 58 14.35 1.01 -7.67
CA LEU A 58 14.07 1.23 -9.08
C LEU A 58 14.95 2.34 -9.68
N ARG A 59 15.15 3.43 -8.95
CA ARG A 59 16.04 4.52 -9.40
C ARG A 59 17.51 4.15 -9.45
N SER A 60 17.93 3.11 -8.71
CA SER A 60 19.31 2.61 -8.77
C SER A 60 19.57 1.64 -9.92
N LEU A 61 18.53 1.22 -10.67
CA LEU A 61 18.70 0.36 -11.82
C LEU A 61 19.39 1.11 -12.99
N PRO A 62 20.29 0.46 -13.74
CA PRO A 62 20.97 1.08 -14.89
C PRO A 62 19.99 1.45 -16.02
N GLU A 63 18.80 0.86 -16.06
CA GLU A 63 17.73 1.12 -17.02
C GLU A 63 16.94 2.40 -16.70
N TYR A 64 17.00 2.89 -15.45
CA TYR A 64 16.29 4.10 -15.03
C TYR A 64 16.77 5.32 -15.81
N GLY A 65 15.85 6.16 -16.27
CA GLY A 65 16.14 7.34 -17.09
C GLY A 65 16.40 7.04 -18.57
N ARG A 66 16.57 5.76 -18.96
CA ARG A 66 16.83 5.34 -20.35
C ARG A 66 15.74 4.45 -20.94
N GLN A 67 15.31 3.45 -20.20
CA GLN A 67 14.27 2.49 -20.62
C GLN A 67 12.95 2.70 -19.89
N PHE A 68 13.00 3.28 -18.68
CA PHE A 68 11.81 3.64 -17.93
C PHE A 68 12.02 4.86 -17.02
N LEU A 69 10.91 5.51 -16.69
CA LEU A 69 10.78 6.50 -15.64
C LEU A 69 9.68 6.06 -14.67
N LEU A 70 9.62 6.68 -13.50
CA LEU A 70 8.55 6.43 -12.54
C LEU A 70 8.01 7.72 -11.92
N ALA A 71 6.73 7.69 -11.53
CA ALA A 71 6.09 8.70 -10.70
C ALA A 71 5.30 8.00 -9.58
N GLY A 72 5.34 8.59 -8.39
CA GLY A 72 4.50 8.18 -7.26
C GLY A 72 3.23 9.01 -7.18
N ASP A 73 2.17 8.45 -6.59
CA ASP A 73 0.98 9.17 -6.21
C ASP A 73 0.98 9.46 -4.70
N MET A 74 0.57 10.68 -4.33
CA MET A 74 0.47 11.13 -2.95
C MET A 74 -0.99 11.22 -2.46
N ASN A 75 -1.88 10.38 -3.01
CA ASN A 75 -3.30 10.37 -2.66
C ASN A 75 -3.56 10.09 -1.17
N SER A 76 -2.66 9.41 -0.48
CA SER A 76 -2.76 9.10 0.95
C SER A 76 -2.39 10.28 1.88
N ALA A 77 -1.97 11.43 1.36
CA ALA A 77 -1.66 12.59 2.18
C ALA A 77 -2.93 13.10 2.88
N LYS A 78 -2.86 13.28 4.21
CA LYS A 78 -3.96 13.88 4.98
C LYS A 78 -4.15 15.33 4.54
N ARG A 79 -5.32 15.65 4.02
CA ARG A 79 -5.74 16.98 3.60
C ARG A 79 -6.96 17.43 4.40
N GLY A 80 -7.05 18.72 4.69
CA GLY A 80 -8.31 19.29 5.20
C GLY A 80 -9.40 19.27 4.10
N PRO A 81 -10.70 19.45 4.47
CA PRO A 81 -11.81 19.35 3.53
C PRO A 81 -11.67 20.22 2.27
N ARG A 82 -11.23 21.47 2.43
CA ARG A 82 -11.01 22.39 1.31
C ARG A 82 -9.91 21.90 0.37
N ALA A 83 -8.74 21.55 0.92
CA ALA A 83 -7.62 21.04 0.12
C ALA A 83 -7.94 19.70 -0.56
N GLN A 84 -8.82 18.88 0.02
CA GLN A 84 -9.33 17.67 -0.60
C GLN A 84 -10.25 18.00 -1.79
N ALA A 85 -11.16 18.96 -1.64
CA ALA A 85 -12.03 19.40 -2.73
C ALA A 85 -11.23 20.00 -3.90
N ASP A 86 -10.24 20.85 -3.59
CA ASP A 86 -9.34 21.43 -4.59
C ASP A 86 -8.53 20.35 -5.33
N ALA A 87 -8.03 19.34 -4.60
CA ALA A 87 -7.29 18.23 -5.20
C ALA A 87 -8.16 17.41 -6.15
N ILE A 88 -9.41 17.12 -5.77
CA ILE A 88 -10.37 16.42 -6.65
C ILE A 88 -10.69 17.27 -7.88
N ALA A 89 -10.95 18.56 -7.70
CA ALA A 89 -11.25 19.48 -8.80
C ALA A 89 -10.08 19.62 -9.79
N THR A 90 -8.85 19.43 -9.31
CA THR A 90 -7.63 19.45 -10.15
C THR A 90 -7.22 18.07 -10.68
N GLY A 91 -8.08 17.05 -10.54
CA GLY A 91 -7.90 15.75 -11.18
C GLY A 91 -7.36 14.64 -10.27
N MET A 92 -7.23 14.88 -8.96
CA MET A 92 -6.93 13.78 -8.03
C MET A 92 -8.08 12.77 -8.06
N THR A 93 -7.78 11.52 -8.34
CA THR A 93 -8.77 10.45 -8.45
C THR A 93 -8.62 9.45 -7.30
N PRO A 94 -9.67 9.21 -6.50
CA PRO A 94 -9.63 8.16 -5.49
C PRO A 94 -9.34 6.79 -6.09
N GLY A 95 -8.51 6.01 -5.41
CA GLY A 95 -8.16 4.65 -5.86
C GLY A 95 -7.10 4.58 -6.95
N GLU A 96 -6.46 5.70 -7.30
CA GLU A 96 -5.33 5.70 -8.22
C GLU A 96 -4.15 4.92 -7.63
N ALA A 97 -3.37 4.23 -8.51
CA ALA A 97 -2.25 3.38 -8.10
C ALA A 97 -1.08 4.18 -7.51
N ASP A 98 -0.35 3.59 -6.55
CA ASP A 98 0.75 4.23 -5.83
C ASP A 98 1.94 4.62 -6.70
N LEU A 99 2.27 3.79 -7.70
CA LEU A 99 3.38 4.02 -8.62
C LEU A 99 2.95 3.84 -10.07
N ARG A 100 3.38 4.76 -10.92
CA ARG A 100 3.30 4.68 -12.37
C ARG A 100 4.69 4.46 -12.94
N ILE A 101 4.83 3.48 -13.82
CA ILE A 101 6.08 3.13 -14.49
C ILE A 101 5.88 3.37 -15.99
N TYR A 102 6.56 4.38 -16.49
CA TYR A 102 6.55 4.77 -17.91
C TYR A 102 7.68 4.03 -18.62
N LEU A 103 7.33 3.09 -19.47
CA LEU A 103 8.29 2.29 -20.24
C LEU A 103 8.55 2.93 -21.61
N LYS A 104 9.76 2.76 -22.11
CA LYS A 104 10.11 3.12 -23.49
C LYS A 104 9.11 2.49 -24.46
N GLY A 105 8.70 3.25 -25.48
CA GLY A 105 7.68 2.79 -26.43
C GLY A 105 6.24 3.10 -26.03
N GLY A 106 6.04 3.99 -25.06
CA GLY A 106 4.71 4.53 -24.70
C GLY A 106 3.86 3.63 -23.79
N LYS A 107 4.41 2.52 -23.27
CA LYS A 107 3.68 1.62 -22.37
C LYS A 107 3.68 2.17 -20.95
N LEU A 108 2.53 2.10 -20.28
CA LEU A 108 2.34 2.45 -18.86
C LEU A 108 2.06 1.16 -18.07
N ARG A 109 2.75 0.99 -16.95
CA ARG A 109 2.52 -0.04 -15.94
C ARG A 109 2.29 0.60 -14.58
N MET A 110 1.51 -0.02 -13.73
CA MET A 110 1.15 0.54 -12.44
C MET A 110 1.29 -0.47 -11.32
N ILE A 111 1.66 0.02 -10.14
CA ILE A 111 1.81 -0.79 -8.93
C ILE A 111 0.94 -0.17 -7.84
N GLU A 112 0.12 -0.99 -7.20
CA GLU A 112 -0.57 -0.71 -5.95
C GLU A 112 0.10 -1.48 -4.83
N ASN A 113 0.36 -0.82 -3.70
CA ASN A 113 1.06 -1.40 -2.57
C ASN A 113 0.10 -1.82 -1.46
N LYS A 114 0.33 -2.99 -0.87
CA LYS A 114 -0.39 -3.47 0.31
C LYS A 114 0.56 -4.15 1.30
N VAL A 115 0.46 -3.75 2.56
CA VAL A 115 1.21 -4.41 3.64
C VAL A 115 0.50 -5.69 4.07
N GLY A 116 1.21 -6.81 4.06
CA GLY A 116 0.71 -8.11 4.51
C GLY A 116 -0.59 -8.52 3.81
N LYS A 117 -1.64 -8.73 4.61
CA LYS A 117 -2.98 -9.13 4.15
C LYS A 117 -3.90 -7.93 3.84
N GLY A 118 -3.37 -6.70 3.73
CA GLY A 118 -4.14 -5.50 3.42
C GLY A 118 -5.03 -5.68 2.19
N ARG A 119 -6.27 -5.20 2.24
CA ARG A 119 -7.24 -5.30 1.14
C ARG A 119 -7.25 -4.00 0.33
N LEU A 120 -7.66 -4.10 -0.91
CA LEU A 120 -8.01 -2.93 -1.72
C LEU A 120 -9.26 -2.27 -1.14
N SER A 121 -9.31 -0.93 -1.15
CA SER A 121 -10.54 -0.20 -0.85
C SER A 121 -11.54 -0.35 -2.00
N PRO A 122 -12.84 -0.11 -1.77
CA PRO A 122 -13.84 -0.13 -2.85
C PRO A 122 -13.45 0.80 -4.02
N ALA A 123 -12.95 1.99 -3.73
CA ALA A 123 -12.48 2.93 -4.77
C ALA A 123 -11.30 2.37 -5.58
N GLN A 124 -10.36 1.67 -4.94
CA GLN A 124 -9.25 1.00 -5.64
C GLN A 124 -9.76 -0.14 -6.53
N VAL A 125 -10.69 -0.97 -6.02
CA VAL A 125 -11.28 -2.05 -6.82
C VAL A 125 -11.94 -1.51 -8.09
N GLU A 126 -12.76 -0.47 -7.97
CA GLU A 126 -13.47 0.16 -9.08
C GLU A 126 -12.48 0.82 -10.06
N ARG A 127 -11.55 1.61 -9.53
CA ARG A 127 -10.53 2.31 -10.35
C ARG A 127 -9.65 1.34 -11.13
N HIS A 128 -9.12 0.29 -10.45
CA HIS A 128 -8.28 -0.71 -11.10
C HIS A 128 -9.02 -1.47 -12.20
N ALA A 129 -10.30 -1.82 -11.98
CA ALA A 129 -11.13 -2.44 -13.01
C ALA A 129 -11.31 -1.52 -14.23
N SER A 130 -11.50 -0.22 -13.98
CA SER A 130 -11.64 0.78 -15.06
C SER A 130 -10.34 0.96 -15.84
N LEU A 131 -9.20 1.05 -15.15
CA LEU A 131 -7.89 1.14 -15.78
C LEU A 131 -7.56 -0.11 -16.60
N ALA A 132 -7.88 -1.30 -16.09
CA ALA A 132 -7.68 -2.55 -16.82
C ALA A 132 -8.48 -2.62 -18.14
N ARG A 133 -9.74 -2.14 -18.13
CA ARG A 133 -10.55 -2.04 -19.37
C ARG A 133 -9.94 -1.10 -20.42
N LEU A 134 -9.16 -0.12 -19.99
CA LEU A 134 -8.44 0.80 -20.88
C LEU A 134 -7.05 0.26 -21.28
N GLY A 135 -6.71 -0.97 -20.93
CA GLY A 135 -5.41 -1.58 -21.23
C GLY A 135 -4.28 -1.24 -20.24
N HIS A 136 -4.63 -0.69 -19.08
CA HIS A 136 -3.69 -0.29 -18.04
C HIS A 136 -3.92 -1.08 -16.73
N PRO A 137 -3.61 -2.39 -16.69
CA PRO A 137 -3.79 -3.19 -15.47
C PRO A 137 -2.87 -2.71 -14.36
N VAL A 138 -3.36 -2.79 -13.12
CA VAL A 138 -2.62 -2.43 -11.91
C VAL A 138 -2.16 -3.69 -11.22
N GLU A 139 -0.85 -3.83 -10.98
CA GLU A 139 -0.27 -4.93 -10.23
C GLU A 139 -0.29 -4.64 -8.73
N VAL A 140 -0.86 -5.54 -7.94
CA VAL A 140 -0.92 -5.41 -6.48
C VAL A 140 0.28 -6.07 -5.84
N VAL A 141 1.22 -5.26 -5.34
CA VAL A 141 2.44 -5.74 -4.67
C VAL A 141 2.20 -5.81 -3.16
N ARG A 142 2.20 -7.03 -2.64
CA ARG A 142 2.09 -7.29 -1.19
C ARG A 142 3.46 -7.54 -0.59
N PHE A 143 3.74 -6.94 0.58
CA PHE A 143 5.02 -7.07 1.26
C PHE A 143 4.85 -6.93 2.77
N THR A 144 5.81 -7.47 3.52
CA THR A 144 5.90 -7.39 4.97
C THR A 144 7.15 -6.66 5.45
N SER A 145 8.10 -6.43 4.52
CA SER A 145 9.33 -5.70 4.78
C SER A 145 9.71 -4.78 3.62
N THR A 146 10.56 -3.79 3.88
CA THR A 146 11.07 -2.86 2.85
C THR A 146 11.95 -3.58 1.81
N GLY A 147 12.70 -4.61 2.22
CA GLY A 147 13.51 -5.42 1.30
C GLY A 147 12.63 -6.23 0.35
N GLU A 148 11.57 -6.85 0.86
CA GLU A 148 10.59 -7.58 0.04
C GLU A 148 9.88 -6.64 -0.95
N ALA A 149 9.47 -5.44 -0.50
CA ALA A 149 8.85 -4.44 -1.36
C ALA A 149 9.77 -4.05 -2.52
N ALA A 150 11.02 -3.73 -2.22
CA ALA A 150 12.02 -3.36 -3.22
C ALA A 150 12.29 -4.50 -4.22
N GLY A 151 12.52 -5.73 -3.72
CA GLY A 151 12.81 -6.89 -4.57
C GLY A 151 11.66 -7.21 -5.54
N LYS A 152 10.41 -7.19 -5.05
CA LYS A 152 9.23 -7.43 -5.89
C LYS A 152 9.06 -6.37 -6.98
N ALA A 153 9.25 -5.08 -6.65
CA ALA A 153 9.15 -4.01 -7.64
C ALA A 153 10.22 -4.12 -8.71
N VAL A 154 11.46 -4.43 -8.33
CA VAL A 154 12.57 -4.65 -9.27
C VAL A 154 12.28 -5.84 -10.19
N SER A 155 11.80 -6.96 -9.66
CA SER A 155 11.45 -8.14 -10.46
C SER A 155 10.35 -7.84 -11.47
N LEU A 156 9.30 -7.13 -11.07
CA LEU A 156 8.21 -6.72 -11.96
C LEU A 156 8.71 -5.82 -13.09
N VAL A 157 9.45 -4.76 -12.77
CA VAL A 157 9.93 -3.81 -13.78
C VAL A 157 10.89 -4.49 -14.75
N LYS A 158 11.78 -5.36 -14.28
CA LYS A 158 12.66 -6.15 -15.16
C LYS A 158 11.88 -7.08 -16.10
N GLY A 159 10.82 -7.73 -15.59
CA GLY A 159 9.91 -8.53 -16.43
C GLY A 159 9.25 -7.68 -17.51
N TRP A 160 8.69 -6.54 -17.14
CA TRP A 160 8.04 -5.63 -18.11
C TRP A 160 9.01 -5.07 -19.17
N LEU A 161 10.28 -4.83 -18.80
CA LEU A 161 11.32 -4.40 -19.75
C LEU A 161 11.64 -5.52 -20.75
N ALA A 162 11.79 -6.77 -20.27
CA ALA A 162 12.03 -7.92 -21.15
C ALA A 162 10.86 -8.16 -22.13
N ASP A 163 9.60 -8.09 -21.65
CA ASP A 163 8.40 -8.21 -22.50
C ASP A 163 8.32 -7.08 -23.52
N ASN A 164 8.78 -5.88 -23.16
CA ASN A 164 8.76 -4.72 -24.03
C ASN A 164 9.77 -4.85 -25.19
N ASP A 165 10.91 -5.44 -24.94
CA ASP A 165 11.93 -5.69 -25.95
C ASP A 165 11.49 -6.79 -26.93
N ASN A 166 10.83 -7.85 -26.44
CA ASN A 166 10.30 -8.96 -27.27
C ASN A 166 9.13 -8.55 -28.20
N THR A 167 8.46 -7.44 -27.93
CA THR A 167 7.30 -6.98 -28.75
C THR A 167 7.75 -6.12 -29.94
N ARG A 168 9.05 -5.92 -30.16
CA ARG A 168 9.64 -5.07 -31.22
C ARG A 168 10.16 -5.82 -32.44
N HIS A 169 9.91 -7.15 -32.48
CA HIS A 169 10.28 -8.01 -33.62
C HIS A 169 8.97 -8.47 -34.35
#